data_7dc9491d6529b946715d46581b733b7f
#
_entry.id   7dc9491d6529b946715d46581b733b7f
#
_cell.length_a   1.000
_cell.length_b   1.000
_cell.length_c   1.000
_cell.angle_alpha   90.00
_cell.angle_beta   90.00
_cell.angle_gamma   90.00
#
_symmetry.space_group_name_H-M   'P 1'
#
loop_
_entity.id
_entity.type
_entity.pdbx_description
1 polymer ?
#
loop_
_entity_poly.entity_id
_entity_poly.type
_entity_poly.pdbx_seq_one_letter_code
_entity_poly.pdbx_strand_id
1 'polypeptide(L)'
;CNQNSLHVVLHKLGWTPLVRMEYYLLPAATIPFEAIFRHCKLVGLWRFFAEKIMDKYALSADTIPNSILEEGYSGIKHDAAYFQYKKFTFNRLLKIAGTPVWVKPEGGLLVGDVQFKEETDFDALLSGLRQLAGRLGLRRVVFQVSPQTRLQTELSRRIVPHTSWVIAGKALEASVDLRSLRFSYADIDTF
;
A
#
# COMPACT_ATOMS: atom_id res chain seq x y z
N CYS A 1 5.53 3.18 14.00
CA CYS A 1 5.85 3.96 15.24
C CYS A 1 7.20 4.62 15.09
N ASN A 2 7.39 5.85 15.62
CA ASN A 2 8.71 6.41 15.81
C ASN A 2 9.45 5.64 16.94
N GLN A 3 10.75 5.80 17.06
CA GLN A 3 11.55 5.04 18.06
C GLN A 3 11.06 5.21 19.49
N ASN A 4 10.61 6.42 19.86
CA ASN A 4 10.09 6.70 21.20
C ASN A 4 8.76 5.99 21.49
N SER A 5 7.84 6.00 20.51
CA SER A 5 6.57 5.29 20.63
C SER A 5 6.78 3.78 20.69
N LEU A 6 7.72 3.24 19.90
CA LEU A 6 8.04 1.83 19.91
C LEU A 6 8.58 1.38 21.26
N HIS A 7 9.48 2.16 21.87
CA HIS A 7 10.00 1.87 23.21
C HIS A 7 8.87 1.78 24.27
N VAL A 8 7.94 2.73 24.26
CA VAL A 8 6.79 2.70 25.18
C VAL A 8 5.91 1.48 24.97
N VAL A 9 5.60 1.17 23.71
CA VAL A 9 4.74 0.03 23.35
C VAL A 9 5.37 -1.31 23.78
N LEU A 10 6.65 -1.50 23.52
CA LEU A 10 7.35 -2.74 23.87
C LEU A 10 7.58 -2.88 25.39
N HIS A 11 8.11 -1.83 26.06
CA HIS A 11 8.55 -1.94 27.45
C HIS A 11 7.47 -1.63 28.48
N LYS A 12 6.51 -0.75 28.17
CA LYS A 12 5.45 -0.37 29.12
C LYS A 12 4.14 -1.12 28.89
N LEU A 13 3.79 -1.42 27.62
CA LEU A 13 2.53 -2.09 27.30
C LEU A 13 2.68 -3.60 27.08
N GLY A 14 3.90 -4.12 27.08
CA GLY A 14 4.18 -5.55 26.91
C GLY A 14 3.80 -6.10 25.54
N TRP A 15 3.91 -5.27 24.51
CA TRP A 15 3.72 -5.71 23.11
C TRP A 15 5.00 -6.34 22.59
N THR A 16 4.87 -7.26 21.64
CA THR A 16 6.01 -7.87 20.96
C THR A 16 6.19 -7.29 19.57
N PRO A 17 7.43 -7.10 19.08
CA PRO A 17 7.66 -6.74 17.69
C PRO A 17 7.27 -7.93 16.81
N LEU A 18 6.39 -7.72 15.83
CA LEU A 18 5.89 -8.76 14.93
C LEU A 18 6.72 -8.80 13.65
N VAL A 19 6.78 -7.68 12.96
CA VAL A 19 7.46 -7.58 11.67
C VAL A 19 8.04 -6.18 11.48
N ARG A 20 9.19 -6.11 10.84
CA ARG A 20 9.75 -4.86 10.34
C ARG A 20 9.40 -4.75 8.85
N MET A 21 8.58 -3.77 8.51
CA MET A 21 8.21 -3.50 7.14
C MET A 21 9.40 -2.98 6.32
N GLU A 22 9.35 -3.22 5.03
CA GLU A 22 10.24 -2.62 4.04
C GLU A 22 9.45 -1.66 3.17
N TYR A 23 10.07 -0.57 2.72
CA TYR A 23 9.47 0.29 1.72
C TYR A 23 10.34 0.40 0.48
N TYR A 24 9.68 0.55 -0.66
CA TYR A 24 10.29 0.63 -1.97
C TYR A 24 9.80 1.89 -2.67
N LEU A 25 10.73 2.61 -3.29
CA LEU A 25 10.46 3.85 -4.02
C LEU A 25 10.75 3.64 -5.51
N LEU A 26 9.73 3.78 -6.34
CA LEU A 26 9.87 3.75 -7.78
C LEU A 26 9.66 5.17 -8.31
N PRO A 27 10.73 5.85 -8.80
CA PRO A 27 10.62 7.22 -9.30
C PRO A 27 9.71 7.32 -10.51
N ALA A 28 8.91 8.39 -10.60
CA ALA A 28 8.10 8.75 -11.76
C ALA A 28 8.47 10.16 -12.23
N ALA A 29 8.83 10.27 -13.51
CA ALA A 29 9.15 11.56 -14.13
C ALA A 29 7.87 12.33 -14.42
N THR A 30 7.69 13.48 -13.77
CA THR A 30 6.52 14.33 -13.95
C THR A 30 6.71 15.73 -13.39
N ILE A 31 5.89 16.68 -13.85
CA ILE A 31 5.67 17.94 -13.17
C ILE A 31 4.86 17.66 -11.91
N PRO A 32 5.27 18.12 -10.71
CA PRO A 32 4.64 17.75 -9.45
C PRO A 32 3.31 18.50 -9.21
N PHE A 33 2.31 18.26 -10.05
CA PHE A 33 1.02 18.95 -9.97
C PHE A 33 0.37 18.80 -8.59
N GLU A 34 0.38 17.60 -8.02
CA GLU A 34 -0.18 17.36 -6.69
C GLU A 34 0.43 18.30 -5.65
N ALA A 35 1.76 18.43 -5.64
CA ALA A 35 2.46 19.30 -4.70
C ALA A 35 2.14 20.78 -4.96
N ILE A 36 2.04 21.20 -6.23
CA ILE A 36 1.68 22.55 -6.61
C ILE A 36 0.27 22.89 -6.15
N PHE A 37 -0.71 22.04 -6.45
CA PHE A 37 -2.10 22.23 -6.02
C PHE A 37 -2.25 22.23 -4.50
N ARG A 38 -1.49 21.39 -3.81
CA ARG A 38 -1.44 21.35 -2.34
C ARG A 38 -0.88 22.67 -1.77
N HIS A 39 0.20 23.18 -2.34
CA HIS A 39 0.78 24.47 -1.94
C HIS A 39 -0.19 25.65 -2.16
N CYS A 40 -0.89 25.64 -3.28
CA CYS A 40 -1.92 26.65 -3.60
C CYS A 40 -3.26 26.44 -2.87
N LYS A 41 -3.37 25.45 -1.97
CA LYS A 41 -4.62 25.07 -1.26
C LYS A 41 -5.77 24.67 -2.20
N LEU A 42 -5.46 24.22 -3.41
CA LEU A 42 -6.40 23.78 -4.44
C LEU A 42 -6.50 22.24 -4.55
N VAL A 43 -6.32 21.53 -3.45
CA VAL A 43 -6.31 20.04 -3.41
C VAL A 43 -7.61 19.45 -3.97
N GLY A 44 -8.75 20.10 -3.76
CA GLY A 44 -10.04 19.65 -4.31
C GLY A 44 -10.05 19.61 -5.84
N LEU A 45 -9.44 20.59 -6.50
CA LEU A 45 -9.32 20.63 -7.96
C LEU A 45 -8.40 19.51 -8.46
N TRP A 46 -7.26 19.30 -7.80
CA TRP A 46 -6.38 18.18 -8.13
C TRP A 46 -7.10 16.83 -7.98
N ARG A 47 -7.85 16.63 -6.87
CA ARG A 47 -8.64 15.40 -6.66
C ARG A 47 -9.63 15.15 -7.79
N PHE A 48 -10.34 16.17 -8.24
CA PHE A 48 -11.25 16.06 -9.37
C PHE A 48 -10.54 15.56 -10.64
N PHE A 49 -9.37 16.11 -10.98
CA PHE A 49 -8.58 15.61 -12.11
C PHE A 49 -8.04 14.20 -11.88
N ALA A 50 -7.56 13.91 -10.67
CA ALA A 50 -7.06 12.61 -10.30
C ALA A 50 -8.15 11.53 -10.44
N GLU A 51 -9.38 11.81 -10.01
CA GLU A 51 -10.53 10.92 -10.22
C GLU A 51 -10.76 10.63 -11.70
N LYS A 52 -10.84 11.65 -12.54
CA LYS A 52 -11.04 11.48 -13.99
C LYS A 52 -9.94 10.66 -14.67
N ILE A 53 -8.71 10.77 -14.18
CA ILE A 53 -7.60 9.95 -14.67
C ILE A 53 -7.75 8.50 -14.20
N MET A 54 -8.03 8.28 -12.91
CA MET A 54 -8.15 6.95 -12.32
C MET A 54 -9.39 6.19 -12.80
N ASP A 55 -10.48 6.88 -13.11
CA ASP A 55 -11.71 6.27 -13.66
C ASP A 55 -11.44 5.44 -14.92
N LYS A 56 -10.42 5.82 -15.71
CA LYS A 56 -10.00 5.06 -16.90
C LYS A 56 -9.41 3.69 -16.59
N TYR A 57 -9.03 3.47 -15.34
CA TYR A 57 -8.42 2.26 -14.83
C TYR A 57 -9.30 1.58 -13.78
N ALA A 58 -10.50 2.12 -13.51
CA ALA A 58 -11.36 1.64 -12.44
C ALA A 58 -11.62 0.14 -12.57
N LEU A 59 -11.43 -0.59 -11.50
CA LEU A 59 -11.82 -1.99 -11.40
C LEU A 59 -13.31 -2.08 -11.09
N SER A 60 -14.04 -2.89 -11.86
CA SER A 60 -15.48 -3.14 -11.64
C SER A 60 -15.73 -4.14 -10.51
N ALA A 61 -14.96 -4.04 -9.43
CA ALA A 61 -15.09 -4.89 -8.25
C ALA A 61 -15.10 -4.02 -7.01
N ASP A 62 -15.88 -4.43 -6.01
CA ASP A 62 -15.97 -3.71 -4.73
C ASP A 62 -14.80 -3.99 -3.79
N THR A 63 -14.03 -5.03 -4.05
CA THR A 63 -12.90 -5.45 -3.22
C THR A 63 -11.89 -6.27 -4.04
N ILE A 64 -10.66 -6.37 -3.53
CA ILE A 64 -9.67 -7.37 -3.93
C ILE A 64 -9.28 -8.19 -2.69
N PRO A 65 -9.04 -9.50 -2.83
CA PRO A 65 -8.57 -10.30 -1.71
C PRO A 65 -7.23 -9.78 -1.22
N ASN A 66 -6.95 -9.97 0.07
CA ASN A 66 -5.66 -9.62 0.64
C ASN A 66 -4.61 -10.61 0.13
N SER A 67 -3.56 -10.11 -0.53
CA SER A 67 -2.47 -10.93 -1.08
C SER A 67 -1.78 -11.76 0.01
N ILE A 68 -1.70 -11.25 1.23
CA ILE A 68 -1.13 -11.93 2.39
C ILE A 68 -1.89 -13.23 2.71
N LEU A 69 -3.22 -13.18 2.71
CA LEU A 69 -4.07 -14.35 2.96
C LEU A 69 -3.99 -15.37 1.83
N GLU A 70 -3.90 -14.90 0.57
CA GLU A 70 -3.73 -15.77 -0.61
C GLU A 70 -2.40 -16.54 -0.58
N GLU A 71 -1.38 -15.99 0.07
CA GLU A 71 -0.07 -16.62 0.29
C GLU A 71 -0.03 -17.58 1.50
N GLY A 72 -1.14 -17.71 2.23
CA GLY A 72 -1.25 -18.60 3.39
C GLY A 72 -0.75 -18.00 4.71
N TYR A 73 -0.45 -16.72 4.75
CA TYR A 73 -0.16 -16.01 6.00
C TYR A 73 -1.43 -15.58 6.72
N SER A 74 -1.31 -15.24 7.99
CA SER A 74 -2.36 -14.56 8.74
C SER A 74 -2.31 -13.06 8.46
N GLY A 75 -3.47 -12.42 8.30
CA GLY A 75 -3.57 -11.00 7.95
C GLY A 75 -4.99 -10.47 8.11
N ILE A 76 -5.20 -9.25 7.69
CA ILE A 76 -6.51 -8.58 7.73
C ILE A 76 -7.34 -9.02 6.51
N LYS A 77 -8.60 -9.40 6.72
CA LYS A 77 -9.50 -9.72 5.62
C LYS A 77 -9.94 -8.46 4.88
N HIS A 78 -9.63 -8.37 3.59
CA HIS A 78 -10.09 -7.29 2.71
C HIS A 78 -11.48 -7.63 2.16
N ASP A 79 -12.50 -7.49 2.98
CA ASP A 79 -13.90 -7.61 2.55
C ASP A 79 -14.56 -6.25 2.28
N ALA A 80 -15.79 -6.25 1.86
CA ALA A 80 -16.55 -5.03 1.55
C ALA A 80 -16.64 -4.07 2.75
N ALA A 81 -16.74 -4.59 3.97
CA ALA A 81 -16.79 -3.79 5.20
C ALA A 81 -15.45 -3.08 5.43
N TYR A 82 -14.33 -3.78 5.22
CA TYR A 82 -12.99 -3.19 5.33
C TYR A 82 -12.75 -2.09 4.28
N PHE A 83 -13.18 -2.32 3.04
CA PHE A 83 -13.11 -1.29 2.00
C PHE A 83 -13.97 -0.07 2.33
N GLN A 84 -15.19 -0.26 2.85
CA GLN A 84 -16.03 0.84 3.30
C GLN A 84 -15.39 1.62 4.44
N TYR A 85 -14.79 0.93 5.41
CA TYR A 85 -14.01 1.58 6.47
C TYR A 85 -12.88 2.44 5.89
N LYS A 86 -12.13 1.96 4.91
CA LYS A 86 -11.01 2.70 4.30
C LYS A 86 -11.44 3.84 3.36
N LYS A 87 -12.71 3.97 2.99
CA LYS A 87 -13.21 5.05 2.12
C LYS A 87 -13.08 6.47 2.71
N PHE A 88 -12.72 6.61 3.98
CA PHE A 88 -12.41 7.91 4.55
C PHE A 88 -11.16 8.55 3.91
N THR A 89 -10.32 7.78 3.24
CA THR A 89 -9.17 8.27 2.48
C THR A 89 -9.46 8.25 0.98
N PHE A 90 -8.70 9.04 0.22
CA PHE A 90 -8.81 9.07 -1.23
C PHE A 90 -8.06 7.88 -1.86
N ASN A 91 -8.65 6.70 -1.81
CA ASN A 91 -8.11 5.48 -2.39
C ASN A 91 -9.03 4.90 -3.47
N ARG A 92 -8.50 4.04 -4.33
CA ARG A 92 -9.22 3.42 -5.46
C ARG A 92 -8.70 2.02 -5.75
N LEU A 93 -9.61 1.16 -6.21
CA LEU A 93 -9.28 -0.10 -6.84
C LEU A 93 -9.14 0.12 -8.35
N LEU A 94 -8.00 -0.23 -8.89
CA LEU A 94 -7.66 -0.03 -10.30
C LEU A 94 -7.21 -1.33 -10.93
N LYS A 95 -7.29 -1.41 -12.26
CA LYS A 95 -6.70 -2.47 -13.08
C LYS A 95 -5.56 -1.90 -13.89
N ILE A 96 -4.33 -2.22 -13.55
CA ILE A 96 -3.11 -1.72 -14.19
C ILE A 96 -2.38 -2.88 -14.88
N ALA A 97 -2.14 -2.77 -16.17
CA ALA A 97 -1.54 -3.84 -16.99
C ALA A 97 -2.22 -5.21 -16.75
N GLY A 98 -3.55 -5.23 -16.65
CA GLY A 98 -4.31 -6.45 -16.37
C GLY A 98 -4.40 -6.87 -14.90
N THR A 99 -3.61 -6.29 -14.01
CA THR A 99 -3.50 -6.65 -12.60
C THR A 99 -4.35 -5.73 -11.72
N PRO A 100 -5.23 -6.27 -10.85
CA PRO A 100 -5.95 -5.48 -9.86
C PRO A 100 -4.99 -4.95 -8.77
N VAL A 101 -5.13 -3.67 -8.44
CA VAL A 101 -4.31 -3.00 -7.42
C VAL A 101 -5.16 -2.05 -6.59
N TRP A 102 -4.84 -1.93 -5.33
CA TRP A 102 -5.41 -0.94 -4.44
C TRP A 102 -4.41 0.21 -4.25
N VAL A 103 -4.79 1.42 -4.63
CA VAL A 103 -3.89 2.57 -4.59
C VAL A 103 -4.50 3.75 -3.85
N LYS A 104 -3.62 4.59 -3.28
CA LYS A 104 -3.94 5.87 -2.66
C LYS A 104 -2.98 6.94 -3.18
N PRO A 105 -3.44 7.95 -3.91
CA PRO A 105 -2.60 9.05 -4.36
C PRO A 105 -2.48 10.13 -3.28
N GLU A 106 -1.37 10.12 -2.55
CA GLU A 106 -1.09 11.09 -1.48
C GLU A 106 0.42 11.25 -1.28
N GLY A 107 0.99 12.38 -1.72
CA GLY A 107 2.44 12.64 -1.68
C GLY A 107 3.29 11.65 -2.50
N GLY A 108 2.64 10.74 -3.19
CA GLY A 108 3.10 9.67 -4.06
C GLY A 108 1.92 8.78 -4.41
N LEU A 109 2.09 7.87 -5.36
CA LEU A 109 1.12 6.80 -5.61
C LEU A 109 1.42 5.65 -4.65
N LEU A 110 0.72 5.62 -3.52
CA LEU A 110 0.86 4.56 -2.52
C LEU A 110 0.14 3.32 -3.03
N VAL A 111 0.81 2.18 -3.05
CA VAL A 111 0.22 0.89 -3.43
C VAL A 111 -0.10 0.12 -2.17
N GLY A 112 -1.39 -0.03 -1.88
CA GLY A 112 -1.89 -0.70 -0.70
C GLY A 112 -1.75 -2.21 -0.78
N ASP A 113 -2.24 -2.78 -1.90
CA ASP A 113 -2.14 -4.21 -2.16
C ASP A 113 -2.21 -4.51 -3.66
N VAL A 114 -1.79 -5.70 -4.05
CA VAL A 114 -1.75 -6.19 -5.44
C VAL A 114 -2.32 -7.60 -5.48
N GLN A 115 -3.36 -7.81 -6.27
CA GLN A 115 -3.87 -9.16 -6.52
C GLN A 115 -3.05 -9.84 -7.62
N PHE A 116 -2.18 -10.76 -7.23
CA PHE A 116 -1.37 -11.53 -8.17
C PHE A 116 -2.18 -12.67 -8.80
N LYS A 117 -1.91 -12.90 -10.09
CA LYS A 117 -2.28 -14.11 -10.81
C LYS A 117 -1.02 -14.80 -11.29
N GLU A 118 -1.14 -16.02 -11.82
CA GLU A 118 0.03 -16.75 -12.35
C GLU A 118 0.67 -15.99 -13.51
N GLU A 119 -0.15 -15.41 -14.39
CA GLU A 119 0.26 -14.67 -15.58
C GLU A 119 0.61 -13.20 -15.33
N THR A 120 0.70 -12.75 -14.07
CA THR A 120 0.99 -11.34 -13.77
C THR A 120 2.38 -10.93 -14.26
N ASP A 121 2.43 -10.05 -15.26
CA ASP A 121 3.65 -9.37 -15.69
C ASP A 121 3.96 -8.20 -14.74
N PHE A 122 4.90 -8.44 -13.83
CA PHE A 122 5.25 -7.47 -12.80
C PHE A 122 5.99 -6.24 -13.36
N ASP A 123 6.75 -6.39 -14.43
CA ASP A 123 7.44 -5.26 -15.07
C ASP A 123 6.45 -4.34 -15.80
N ALA A 124 5.45 -4.92 -16.47
CA ALA A 124 4.35 -4.17 -17.05
C ALA A 124 3.53 -3.45 -15.97
N LEU A 125 3.27 -4.11 -14.83
CA LEU A 125 2.60 -3.50 -13.67
C LEU A 125 3.38 -2.29 -13.15
N LEU A 126 4.67 -2.42 -12.88
CA LEU A 126 5.52 -1.31 -12.39
C LEU A 126 5.56 -0.16 -13.39
N SER A 127 5.68 -0.46 -14.69
CA SER A 127 5.65 0.54 -15.76
C SER A 127 4.31 1.28 -15.78
N GLY A 128 3.19 0.57 -15.68
CA GLY A 128 1.85 1.15 -15.64
C GLY A 128 1.62 2.03 -14.41
N LEU A 129 2.08 1.60 -13.24
CA LEU A 129 2.02 2.39 -12.01
C LEU A 129 2.85 3.67 -12.10
N ARG A 130 4.06 3.62 -12.70
CA ARG A 130 4.89 4.81 -12.96
C ARG A 130 4.19 5.79 -13.90
N GLN A 131 3.58 5.29 -14.98
CA GLN A 131 2.83 6.12 -15.93
C GLN A 131 1.62 6.78 -15.25
N LEU A 132 0.88 6.02 -14.44
CA LEU A 132 -0.23 6.56 -13.67
C LEU A 132 0.23 7.63 -12.69
N ALA A 133 1.28 7.38 -11.91
CA ALA A 133 1.87 8.37 -11.01
C ALA A 133 2.26 9.65 -11.78
N GLY A 134 2.92 9.51 -12.93
CA GLY A 134 3.28 10.63 -13.79
C GLY A 134 2.08 11.46 -14.24
N ARG A 135 1.00 10.81 -14.69
CA ARG A 135 -0.25 11.48 -15.11
C ARG A 135 -0.95 12.21 -13.95
N LEU A 136 -0.83 11.69 -12.73
CA LEU A 136 -1.37 12.29 -11.52
C LEU A 136 -0.49 13.44 -10.98
N GLY A 137 0.69 13.67 -11.56
CA GLY A 137 1.66 14.64 -11.06
C GLY A 137 2.34 14.18 -9.76
N LEU A 138 2.43 12.88 -9.54
CA LEU A 138 3.08 12.25 -8.40
C LEU A 138 4.48 11.77 -8.79
N ARG A 139 5.52 12.18 -8.06
CA ARG A 139 6.93 11.93 -8.41
C ARG A 139 7.41 10.51 -8.12
N ARG A 140 6.59 9.68 -7.47
CA ARG A 140 6.99 8.34 -7.02
C ARG A 140 5.80 7.43 -6.84
N VAL A 141 6.03 6.14 -7.06
CA VAL A 141 5.20 5.06 -6.55
C VAL A 141 5.85 4.54 -5.26
N VAL A 142 5.06 4.25 -4.26
CA VAL A 142 5.53 3.81 -2.94
C VAL A 142 4.85 2.49 -2.58
N PHE A 143 5.66 1.50 -2.22
CA PHE A 143 5.19 0.25 -1.65
C PHE A 143 5.67 0.14 -0.22
N GLN A 144 4.85 -0.44 0.64
CA GLN A 144 5.24 -0.89 1.96
C GLN A 144 4.74 -2.32 2.15
N VAL A 145 5.65 -3.21 2.49
CA VAL A 145 5.37 -4.65 2.49
C VAL A 145 6.06 -5.34 3.66
N SER A 146 5.45 -6.41 4.13
CA SER A 146 6.12 -7.34 5.03
C SER A 146 7.17 -8.16 4.27
N PRO A 147 8.29 -8.51 4.89
CA PRO A 147 9.27 -9.42 4.31
C PRO A 147 8.65 -10.83 4.09
N GLN A 148 9.26 -11.60 3.20
CA GLN A 148 8.87 -12.98 2.83
C GLN A 148 7.53 -13.10 2.09
N THR A 149 6.94 -12.00 1.63
CA THR A 149 5.76 -12.01 0.77
C THR A 149 6.16 -12.04 -0.71
N ARG A 150 5.26 -12.48 -1.59
CA ARG A 150 5.48 -12.46 -3.04
C ARG A 150 5.75 -11.04 -3.54
N LEU A 151 4.98 -10.07 -3.07
CA LEU A 151 5.17 -8.67 -3.45
C LEU A 151 6.57 -8.17 -3.04
N GLN A 152 7.04 -8.49 -1.84
CA GLN A 152 8.38 -8.13 -1.37
C GLN A 152 9.45 -8.79 -2.26
N THR A 153 9.29 -10.08 -2.57
CA THR A 153 10.23 -10.82 -3.43
C THR A 153 10.35 -10.21 -4.82
N GLU A 154 9.23 -9.87 -5.45
CA GLU A 154 9.22 -9.25 -6.78
C GLU A 154 9.80 -7.84 -6.78
N LEU A 155 9.54 -7.05 -5.73
CA LEU A 155 10.09 -5.70 -5.59
C LEU A 155 11.60 -5.74 -5.35
N SER A 156 12.10 -6.59 -4.45
CA SER A 156 13.52 -6.65 -4.09
C SER A 156 14.45 -7.09 -5.23
N ARG A 157 13.92 -7.79 -6.22
CA ARG A 157 14.65 -8.12 -7.46
C ARG A 157 14.92 -6.91 -8.36
N ARG A 158 14.19 -5.79 -8.17
CA ARG A 158 14.16 -4.65 -9.10
C ARG A 158 14.46 -3.32 -8.44
N ILE A 159 14.18 -3.18 -7.17
CA ILE A 159 14.26 -1.92 -6.43
C ILE A 159 14.96 -2.19 -5.11
N VAL A 160 15.86 -1.30 -4.72
CA VAL A 160 16.58 -1.40 -3.44
C VAL A 160 15.59 -1.16 -2.30
N PRO A 161 15.49 -2.09 -1.33
CA PRO A 161 14.64 -1.92 -0.16
C PRO A 161 15.20 -0.87 0.80
N HIS A 162 14.28 -0.18 1.46
CA HIS A 162 14.59 0.68 2.60
C HIS A 162 13.87 0.17 3.84
N THR A 163 14.51 0.29 4.99
CA THR A 163 13.90 -0.08 6.27
C THR A 163 12.74 0.85 6.60
N SER A 164 11.62 0.28 6.98
CA SER A 164 10.42 1.00 7.38
C SER A 164 10.06 0.73 8.85
N TRP A 165 8.79 0.86 9.16
CA TRP A 165 8.27 0.75 10.53
C TRP A 165 8.35 -0.68 11.08
N VAL A 166 8.46 -0.75 12.40
CA VAL A 166 8.19 -1.98 13.13
C VAL A 166 6.70 -2.00 13.49
N ILE A 167 6.03 -3.07 13.13
CA ILE A 167 4.69 -3.37 13.62
C ILE A 167 4.85 -4.22 14.88
N ALA A 168 4.19 -3.80 15.92
CA ALA A 168 4.14 -4.53 17.19
C ALA A 168 2.69 -4.93 17.50
N GLY A 169 2.51 -6.02 18.18
CA GLY A 169 1.21 -6.52 18.56
C GLY A 169 1.24 -7.27 19.89
N LYS A 170 0.06 -7.50 20.43
CA LYS A 170 -0.14 -8.30 21.64
C LYS A 170 -1.32 -9.24 21.42
N ALA A 171 -1.09 -10.53 21.58
CA ALA A 171 -2.19 -11.51 21.58
C ALA A 171 -3.07 -11.26 22.82
N LEU A 172 -4.35 -11.13 22.61
CA LEU A 172 -5.34 -11.07 23.70
C LEU A 172 -5.82 -12.46 24.08
N GLU A 173 -5.66 -13.42 23.16
CA GLU A 173 -5.97 -14.84 23.37
C GLU A 173 -4.72 -15.69 23.08
N ALA A 174 -4.51 -16.74 23.87
CA ALA A 174 -3.36 -17.62 23.76
C ALA A 174 -3.33 -18.44 22.46
N SER A 175 -4.47 -18.58 21.77
CA SER A 175 -4.60 -19.33 20.52
C SER A 175 -4.09 -18.58 19.27
N VAL A 176 -3.80 -17.28 19.38
CA VAL A 176 -3.39 -16.46 18.23
C VAL A 176 -1.89 -16.56 18.00
N ASP A 177 -1.49 -17.18 16.89
CA ASP A 177 -0.09 -17.17 16.44
C ASP A 177 0.25 -15.85 15.74
N LEU A 178 0.89 -14.97 16.49
CA LEU A 178 1.34 -13.67 15.97
C LEU A 178 2.51 -13.78 14.97
N ARG A 179 3.22 -14.91 14.91
CA ARG A 179 4.40 -15.09 14.05
C ARG A 179 4.05 -15.23 12.58
N SER A 180 2.85 -15.74 12.31
CA SER A 180 2.31 -15.89 10.95
C SER A 180 1.75 -14.60 10.37
N LEU A 181 1.60 -13.54 11.18
CA LEU A 181 1.04 -12.26 10.73
C LEU A 181 1.99 -11.56 9.74
N ARG A 182 1.41 -11.15 8.63
CA ARG A 182 2.04 -10.26 7.63
C ARG A 182 1.09 -9.12 7.32
N PHE A 183 1.63 -8.06 6.74
CA PHE A 183 0.88 -6.83 6.46
C PHE A 183 1.23 -6.31 5.07
N SER A 184 0.21 -5.90 4.34
CA SER A 184 0.31 -5.03 3.19
C SER A 184 0.24 -3.56 3.63
N TYR A 185 0.47 -2.62 2.71
CA TYR A 185 0.33 -1.21 3.07
C TYR A 185 -1.14 -0.85 3.36
N ALA A 186 -2.08 -1.53 2.70
CA ALA A 186 -3.51 -1.34 2.93
C ALA A 186 -3.95 -1.69 4.36
N ASP A 187 -3.21 -2.58 5.04
CA ASP A 187 -3.50 -3.00 6.42
C ASP A 187 -3.12 -1.94 7.47
N ILE A 188 -2.40 -0.90 7.07
CA ILE A 188 -1.90 0.16 7.95
C ILE A 188 -2.83 1.37 7.89
N ASP A 189 -3.11 2.01 9.03
CA ASP A 189 -4.05 3.14 9.12
C ASP A 189 -3.63 4.38 8.31
N THR A 190 -2.36 4.51 7.98
CA THR A 190 -1.86 5.60 7.14
C THR A 190 -2.18 5.45 5.65
N PHE A 191 -2.69 4.29 5.25
CA PHE A 191 -3.13 4.04 3.87
C PHE A 191 -4.54 4.53 3.60
#